data_8c820fa4d69f03abbeb9bbf48f8494c3
#
_entry.id   8c820fa4d69f03abbeb9bbf48f8494c3
#
_cell.length_a   1.000
_cell.length_b   1.000
_cell.length_c   1.000
_cell.angle_alpha   90.00
_cell.angle_beta   90.00
_cell.angle_gamma   90.00
#
_symmetry.space_group_name_H-M   'P 1'
#
loop_
_entity.id
_entity.type
_entity.pdbx_description
1 polymer ?
#
loop_
_entity_poly.entity_id
_entity_poly.type
_entity_poly.pdbx_seq_one_letter_code
_entity_poly.pdbx_strand_id
1 'polypeptide(L)'
;SGSYAVNPFTGESVPVWISDYVLAGYGTGAIMAVPAHDSRDYAFAKHFNLPIVPLVEGCDVSEESFDAKEGIVCNSPKAGATPYCDLNLNGLTIKEAIATTKKYVKEHQLGRVKVNYRLRDAIFSRQRYWGEPFPVYYKDGMPYMIDESKLPLELPEVDKFLPTETGEPPLGHATKWAWDVVKGEVVENSKIDNVTVFPLELNTMPGFAGSSAYYLRYMDPHNDQALVSEKADHYWQNVDLYVGGTEHATGHLIYSRFWNKFLFDLGVSIKEEPFQKLVNQGMIQ
;
A
#
# COMPACT_ATOMS: atom_id res chain seq x y z
N SER A 1 -8.12 -16.62 26.90
CA SER A 1 -7.86 -17.95 26.31
C SER A 1 -7.58 -19.04 27.37
N GLY A 2 -7.22 -18.66 28.60
CA GLY A 2 -6.77 -19.60 29.65
C GLY A 2 -5.33 -20.07 29.50
N SER A 3 -4.61 -19.61 28.46
CA SER A 3 -3.19 -19.92 28.23
C SER A 3 -2.28 -18.79 28.72
N TYR A 4 -1.02 -19.13 28.92
CA TYR A 4 0.01 -18.16 29.33
C TYR A 4 1.21 -18.27 28.39
N ALA A 5 1.91 -17.15 28.19
CA ALA A 5 3.20 -17.07 27.51
C ALA A 5 4.27 -16.64 28.52
N VAL A 6 5.50 -17.10 28.32
CA VAL A 6 6.63 -16.66 29.16
C VAL A 6 7.26 -15.43 28.54
N ASN A 7 7.37 -14.34 29.32
CA ASN A 7 8.09 -13.16 28.90
C ASN A 7 9.61 -13.49 28.82
N PRO A 8 10.24 -13.39 27.64
CA PRO A 8 11.63 -13.79 27.46
C PRO A 8 12.64 -12.92 28.21
N PHE A 9 12.23 -11.76 28.72
CA PHE A 9 13.12 -10.85 29.46
C PHE A 9 12.97 -10.95 30.99
N THR A 10 11.78 -11.35 31.46
CA THR A 10 11.52 -11.43 32.94
C THR A 10 11.33 -12.86 33.42
N GLY A 11 11.07 -13.82 32.51
CA GLY A 11 10.70 -15.19 32.89
C GLY A 11 9.28 -15.32 33.45
N GLU A 12 8.56 -14.22 33.59
CA GLU A 12 7.21 -14.23 34.15
C GLU A 12 6.18 -14.76 33.15
N SER A 13 5.19 -15.47 33.64
CA SER A 13 4.04 -15.90 32.86
C SER A 13 3.05 -14.76 32.67
N VAL A 14 2.81 -14.37 31.43
CA VAL A 14 1.81 -13.36 31.04
C VAL A 14 0.59 -14.02 30.44
N PRO A 15 -0.65 -13.60 30.78
CA PRO A 15 -1.86 -14.23 30.25
C PRO A 15 -2.06 -13.89 28.78
N VAL A 16 -2.50 -14.89 27.98
CA VAL A 16 -2.83 -14.73 26.57
C VAL A 16 -4.32 -14.46 26.44
N TRP A 17 -4.67 -13.30 25.89
CA TRP A 17 -6.02 -12.86 25.61
C TRP A 17 -6.31 -12.88 24.11
N ILE A 18 -7.59 -12.85 23.75
CA ILE A 18 -8.05 -12.73 22.36
C ILE A 18 -8.88 -11.45 22.28
N SER A 19 -8.60 -10.62 21.29
CA SER A 19 -9.31 -9.37 21.05
C SER A 19 -9.39 -9.06 19.56
N ASP A 20 -10.48 -8.45 19.14
CA ASP A 20 -10.77 -8.07 17.76
C ASP A 20 -9.94 -6.87 17.28
N TYR A 21 -9.46 -6.01 18.20
CA TYR A 21 -8.58 -4.90 17.82
C TYR A 21 -7.15 -5.34 17.47
N VAL A 22 -6.78 -6.59 17.76
CA VAL A 22 -5.49 -7.18 17.38
C VAL A 22 -5.60 -7.78 15.98
N LEU A 23 -5.05 -7.08 14.99
CA LEU A 23 -5.17 -7.48 13.60
C LEU A 23 -4.33 -8.72 13.28
N ALA A 24 -4.97 -9.78 12.79
CA ALA A 24 -4.32 -11.04 12.42
C ALA A 24 -3.26 -10.87 11.31
N GLY A 25 -3.42 -9.88 10.43
CA GLY A 25 -2.47 -9.56 9.35
C GLY A 25 -1.29 -8.70 9.78
N TYR A 26 -1.23 -8.25 11.03
CA TYR A 26 -0.12 -7.44 11.53
C TYR A 26 0.93 -8.33 12.22
N GLY A 27 2.12 -8.38 11.64
CA GLY A 27 3.22 -9.22 12.15
C GLY A 27 2.88 -10.71 12.11
N THR A 28 2.77 -11.33 13.28
CA THR A 28 2.37 -12.75 13.46
C THR A 28 0.89 -12.88 13.86
N GLY A 29 0.16 -11.78 13.97
CA GLY A 29 -1.18 -11.76 14.55
C GLY A 29 -1.19 -11.80 16.10
N ALA A 30 -0.03 -11.79 16.73
CA ALA A 30 0.12 -11.69 18.19
C ALA A 30 0.94 -10.45 18.55
N ILE A 31 0.51 -9.74 19.58
CA ILE A 31 1.21 -8.56 20.14
C ILE A 31 1.52 -8.78 21.61
N MET A 32 2.57 -8.14 22.11
CA MET A 32 2.76 -7.93 23.53
C MET A 32 2.11 -6.60 23.89
N ALA A 33 1.04 -6.65 24.69
CA ALA A 33 0.32 -5.46 25.10
C ALA A 33 1.14 -4.63 26.10
N VAL A 34 1.02 -3.31 26.02
CA VAL A 34 1.68 -2.36 26.92
C VAL A 34 0.65 -1.37 27.47
N PRO A 35 -0.21 -1.77 28.40
CA PRO A 35 -1.34 -0.98 28.87
C PRO A 35 -1.01 0.43 29.35
N ALA A 36 0.16 0.63 29.93
CA ALA A 36 0.57 1.96 30.39
C ALA A 36 0.83 2.96 29.26
N HIS A 37 1.07 2.49 28.01
CA HIS A 37 1.57 3.31 26.90
C HIS A 37 0.85 3.08 25.55
N ASP A 38 -0.33 2.44 25.58
CA ASP A 38 -1.27 2.34 24.44
C ASP A 38 -2.70 2.44 24.98
N SER A 39 -3.47 3.37 24.46
CA SER A 39 -4.81 3.68 24.95
C SER A 39 -5.82 2.52 24.78
N ARG A 40 -5.66 1.69 23.77
CA ARG A 40 -6.52 0.51 23.54
C ARG A 40 -6.18 -0.60 24.54
N ASP A 41 -4.89 -0.86 24.72
CA ASP A 41 -4.40 -1.82 25.71
C ASP A 41 -4.77 -1.37 27.13
N TYR A 42 -4.73 -0.05 27.40
CA TYR A 42 -5.15 0.52 28.67
C TYR A 42 -6.61 0.28 28.96
N ALA A 43 -7.50 0.61 28.01
CA ALA A 43 -8.94 0.40 28.14
C ALA A 43 -9.27 -1.09 28.36
N PHE A 44 -8.59 -1.98 27.64
CA PHE A 44 -8.73 -3.42 27.80
C PHE A 44 -8.27 -3.88 29.20
N ALA A 45 -7.10 -3.44 29.65
CA ALA A 45 -6.55 -3.78 30.95
C ALA A 45 -7.44 -3.29 32.11
N LYS A 46 -7.99 -2.07 32.01
CA LYS A 46 -8.95 -1.54 33.01
C LYS A 46 -10.21 -2.37 33.05
N HIS A 47 -10.77 -2.74 31.89
CA HIS A 47 -11.99 -3.53 31.80
C HIS A 47 -11.84 -4.93 32.44
N PHE A 48 -10.70 -5.56 32.25
CA PHE A 48 -10.43 -6.92 32.75
C PHE A 48 -9.62 -6.94 34.05
N ASN A 49 -9.39 -5.78 34.70
CA ASN A 49 -8.61 -5.62 35.93
C ASN A 49 -7.21 -6.24 35.82
N LEU A 50 -6.53 -6.03 34.69
CA LEU A 50 -5.17 -6.47 34.47
C LEU A 50 -4.16 -5.44 35.03
N PRO A 51 -2.95 -5.86 35.42
CA PRO A 51 -1.92 -4.96 35.89
C PRO A 51 -1.52 -3.93 34.82
N ILE A 52 -1.38 -2.67 35.23
CA ILE A 52 -0.86 -1.59 34.38
C ILE A 52 0.43 -1.10 35.03
N VAL A 53 1.55 -1.31 34.35
CA VAL A 53 2.90 -0.99 34.89
C VAL A 53 3.48 0.15 34.05
N PRO A 54 3.72 1.34 34.64
CA PRO A 54 4.36 2.44 33.91
C PRO A 54 5.82 2.11 33.59
N LEU A 55 6.24 2.39 32.35
CA LEU A 55 7.59 2.16 31.85
C LEU A 55 8.36 3.44 31.56
N VAL A 56 7.76 4.60 31.82
CA VAL A 56 8.37 5.94 31.65
C VAL A 56 8.35 6.66 32.99
N GLU A 57 9.47 7.26 33.34
CA GLU A 57 9.61 7.98 34.61
C GLU A 57 8.65 9.16 34.70
N GLY A 58 8.02 9.33 35.87
CA GLY A 58 7.15 10.47 36.17
C GLY A 58 5.81 10.48 35.46
N CYS A 59 5.45 9.43 34.68
CA CYS A 59 4.12 9.35 34.08
C CYS A 59 3.08 8.89 35.12
N ASP A 60 1.90 9.52 35.10
CA ASP A 60 0.72 9.09 35.84
C ASP A 60 -0.18 8.30 34.87
N VAL A 61 -0.47 7.05 35.20
CA VAL A 61 -1.32 6.14 34.46
C VAL A 61 -2.55 5.70 35.25
N SER A 62 -2.96 6.48 36.25
CA SER A 62 -4.12 6.17 37.10
C SER A 62 -5.43 6.30 36.34
N GLU A 63 -5.59 7.33 35.49
CA GLU A 63 -6.82 7.65 34.79
C GLU A 63 -6.76 7.34 33.29
N GLU A 64 -5.59 7.49 32.66
CA GLU A 64 -5.39 7.28 31.22
C GLU A 64 -4.00 6.71 30.93
N SER A 65 -3.77 6.22 29.70
CA SER A 65 -2.45 5.79 29.23
C SER A 65 -1.56 6.99 28.93
N PHE A 66 -0.26 6.80 29.07
CA PHE A 66 0.75 7.77 28.68
C PHE A 66 1.34 7.39 27.32
N ASP A 67 0.75 7.88 26.24
CA ASP A 67 1.07 7.48 24.86
C ASP A 67 2.25 8.26 24.26
N ALA A 68 2.93 9.13 25.01
CA ALA A 68 4.08 9.88 24.53
C ALA A 68 5.24 8.94 24.15
N LYS A 69 5.94 9.31 23.09
CA LYS A 69 7.05 8.52 22.52
C LYS A 69 8.43 9.00 23.01
N GLU A 70 8.44 9.91 23.96
CA GLU A 70 9.64 10.49 24.56
C GLU A 70 9.61 10.31 26.06
N GLY A 71 10.77 10.12 26.68
CA GLY A 71 10.91 9.94 28.12
C GLY A 71 12.06 9.00 28.48
N ILE A 72 12.27 8.83 29.78
CA ILE A 72 13.29 7.94 30.33
C ILE A 72 12.60 6.66 30.79
N VAL A 73 13.15 5.52 30.42
CA VAL A 73 12.60 4.20 30.73
C VAL A 73 12.85 3.85 32.21
N CYS A 74 11.83 3.33 32.85
CA CYS A 74 11.88 2.77 34.21
C CYS A 74 11.20 1.39 34.27
N ASN A 75 11.30 0.69 35.37
CA ASN A 75 10.69 -0.62 35.59
C ASN A 75 11.04 -1.70 34.54
N SER A 76 12.23 -1.59 33.91
CA SER A 76 12.71 -2.50 32.87
C SER A 76 14.19 -2.91 33.11
N PRO A 77 14.53 -3.78 34.08
CA PRO A 77 13.63 -4.56 34.93
C PRO A 77 12.99 -3.75 36.05
N LYS A 78 11.91 -4.29 36.65
CA LYS A 78 11.24 -3.72 37.81
C LYS A 78 12.19 -3.65 38.99
N ALA A 79 12.15 -2.57 39.77
CA ALA A 79 12.97 -2.39 40.94
C ALA A 79 12.79 -3.54 41.94
N GLY A 80 13.90 -4.14 42.37
CA GLY A 80 13.92 -5.27 43.32
C GLY A 80 13.59 -6.63 42.74
N ALA A 81 13.31 -6.73 41.42
CA ALA A 81 13.15 -8.01 40.75
C ALA A 81 14.49 -8.75 40.61
N THR A 82 14.48 -10.07 40.78
CA THR A 82 15.65 -10.91 40.45
C THR A 82 15.86 -10.88 38.93
N PRO A 83 17.06 -10.49 38.44
CA PRO A 83 17.30 -10.46 37.02
C PRO A 83 17.14 -11.85 36.40
N TYR A 84 16.27 -11.98 35.39
CA TYR A 84 16.12 -13.19 34.58
C TYR A 84 17.11 -13.21 33.43
N CYS A 85 17.46 -12.04 32.94
CA CYS A 85 18.45 -11.82 31.91
C CYS A 85 19.30 -10.57 32.25
N ASP A 86 20.35 -10.32 31.50
CA ASP A 86 21.25 -9.18 31.68
C ASP A 86 20.79 -7.89 30.98
N LEU A 87 19.60 -7.91 30.34
CA LEU A 87 19.02 -6.73 29.71
C LEU A 87 18.49 -5.74 30.79
N ASN A 88 19.09 -4.55 30.80
CA ASN A 88 18.62 -3.44 31.65
C ASN A 88 18.41 -2.19 30.79
N LEU A 89 17.17 -1.69 30.78
CA LEU A 89 16.76 -0.54 29.99
C LEU A 89 16.51 0.70 30.86
N ASN A 90 16.56 0.57 32.16
CA ASN A 90 16.31 1.69 33.08
C ASN A 90 17.32 2.82 32.88
N GLY A 91 16.83 4.06 32.87
CA GLY A 91 17.65 5.26 32.65
C GLY A 91 17.97 5.57 31.20
N LEU A 92 17.60 4.70 30.23
CA LEU A 92 17.74 4.98 28.83
C LEU A 92 16.57 5.82 28.32
N THR A 93 16.78 6.61 27.26
CA THR A 93 15.68 7.19 26.52
C THR A 93 14.90 6.07 25.81
N ILE A 94 13.61 6.27 25.51
CA ILE A 94 12.79 5.29 24.77
C ILE A 94 13.47 4.86 23.47
N LYS A 95 14.09 5.79 22.74
CA LYS A 95 14.80 5.51 21.49
C LYS A 95 15.99 4.57 21.70
N GLU A 96 16.80 4.83 22.71
CA GLU A 96 17.95 3.99 23.07
C GLU A 96 17.51 2.62 23.57
N ALA A 97 16.46 2.56 24.39
CA ALA A 97 15.89 1.32 24.89
C ALA A 97 15.40 0.42 23.75
N ILE A 98 14.69 0.99 22.75
CA ILE A 98 14.26 0.25 21.56
C ILE A 98 15.46 -0.29 20.78
N ALA A 99 16.50 0.52 20.58
CA ALA A 99 17.71 0.10 19.86
C ALA A 99 18.45 -1.02 20.60
N THR A 100 18.60 -0.89 21.93
CA THR A 100 19.21 -1.87 22.81
C THR A 100 18.46 -3.19 22.82
N THR A 101 17.12 -3.15 22.93
CA THR A 101 16.28 -4.35 22.91
C THR A 101 16.37 -5.07 21.56
N LYS A 102 16.33 -4.34 20.43
CA LYS A 102 16.49 -4.93 19.09
C LYS A 102 17.83 -5.65 18.92
N LYS A 103 18.90 -5.03 19.42
CA LYS A 103 20.24 -5.63 19.41
C LYS A 103 20.27 -6.89 20.26
N TYR A 104 19.77 -6.82 21.50
CA TYR A 104 19.70 -7.93 22.44
C TYR A 104 18.94 -9.13 21.88
N VAL A 105 17.73 -8.91 21.34
CA VAL A 105 16.90 -9.97 20.71
C VAL A 105 17.64 -10.69 19.59
N LYS A 106 18.41 -9.95 18.79
CA LYS A 106 19.19 -10.52 17.68
C LYS A 106 20.40 -11.33 18.18
N GLU A 107 21.15 -10.79 19.13
CA GLU A 107 22.38 -11.40 19.66
C GLU A 107 22.08 -12.68 20.45
N HIS A 108 20.98 -12.70 21.21
CA HIS A 108 20.58 -13.86 22.01
C HIS A 108 19.62 -14.82 21.27
N GLN A 109 19.40 -14.60 19.96
CA GLN A 109 18.52 -15.43 19.10
C GLN A 109 17.09 -15.62 19.65
N LEU A 110 16.60 -14.65 20.42
CA LEU A 110 15.24 -14.67 20.97
C LEU A 110 14.16 -14.37 19.92
N GLY A 111 14.56 -13.84 18.77
CA GLY A 111 13.67 -13.49 17.67
C GLY A 111 14.39 -12.80 16.52
N ARG A 112 13.62 -12.15 15.67
CA ARG A 112 14.15 -11.38 14.54
C ARG A 112 13.57 -9.98 14.48
N VAL A 113 14.37 -8.99 14.14
CA VAL A 113 13.91 -7.64 13.83
C VAL A 113 13.36 -7.64 12.40
N LYS A 114 12.08 -7.28 12.25
CA LYS A 114 11.42 -7.17 10.95
C LYS A 114 10.90 -5.73 10.76
N VAL A 115 11.13 -5.18 9.59
CA VAL A 115 10.51 -3.92 9.17
C VAL A 115 9.16 -4.24 8.55
N ASN A 116 8.09 -3.76 9.15
CA ASN A 116 6.74 -3.84 8.59
C ASN A 116 6.40 -2.49 7.97
N TYR A 117 6.14 -2.50 6.66
CA TYR A 117 5.67 -1.31 5.96
C TYR A 117 4.16 -1.18 6.16
N ARG A 118 3.73 0.01 6.56
CA ARG A 118 2.32 0.34 6.67
C ARG A 118 1.92 1.16 5.46
N LEU A 119 1.48 0.48 4.43
CA LEU A 119 0.98 1.09 3.21
C LEU A 119 -0.55 0.94 3.15
N ARG A 120 -1.21 1.88 2.52
CA ARG A 120 -2.59 1.70 2.10
C ARG A 120 -2.59 0.97 0.76
N ASP A 121 -3.54 0.07 0.57
CA ASP A 121 -3.74 -0.56 -0.72
C ASP A 121 -4.05 0.49 -1.78
N ALA A 122 -3.37 0.41 -2.90
CA ALA A 122 -3.63 1.25 -4.06
C ALA A 122 -4.38 0.43 -5.10
N ILE A 123 -5.59 0.85 -5.43
CA ILE A 123 -6.41 0.21 -6.46
C ILE A 123 -6.20 0.98 -7.77
N PHE A 124 -5.66 0.30 -8.78
CA PHE A 124 -5.44 0.88 -10.11
C PHE A 124 -6.67 0.68 -11.01
N SER A 125 -7.86 0.96 -10.49
CA SER A 125 -9.11 0.93 -11.24
C SER A 125 -10.08 1.99 -10.74
N ARG A 126 -10.98 2.40 -11.61
CA ARG A 126 -12.03 3.38 -11.30
C ARG A 126 -13.37 2.92 -11.87
N GLN A 127 -14.41 3.16 -11.12
CA GLN A 127 -15.79 2.92 -11.49
C GLN A 127 -16.31 4.13 -12.29
N ARG A 128 -15.66 4.41 -13.42
CA ARG A 128 -15.95 5.55 -14.30
C ARG A 128 -15.96 5.10 -15.74
N TYR A 129 -16.72 5.80 -16.59
CA TYR A 129 -16.69 5.57 -18.02
C TYR A 129 -15.40 6.13 -18.66
N TRP A 130 -15.08 7.39 -18.39
CA TRP A 130 -13.90 8.06 -18.96
C TRP A 130 -12.61 7.60 -18.30
N GLY A 131 -11.84 6.85 -19.04
CA GLY A 131 -10.55 6.29 -18.69
C GLY A 131 -10.16 5.21 -19.71
N GLU A 132 -8.89 4.83 -19.74
CA GLU A 132 -8.44 3.72 -20.57
C GLU A 132 -9.10 2.41 -20.09
N PRO A 133 -9.75 1.64 -20.96
CA PRO A 133 -10.31 0.34 -20.59
C PRO A 133 -9.20 -0.67 -20.31
N PHE A 134 -9.42 -1.56 -19.34
CA PHE A 134 -8.52 -2.69 -19.14
C PHE A 134 -8.71 -3.73 -20.24
N PRO A 135 -7.65 -4.15 -20.96
CA PRO A 135 -7.75 -5.21 -21.96
C PRO A 135 -7.83 -6.60 -21.31
N VAL A 136 -8.85 -6.81 -20.49
CA VAL A 136 -9.02 -8.00 -19.66
C VAL A 136 -10.43 -8.55 -19.79
N TYR A 137 -10.54 -9.87 -19.98
CA TYR A 137 -11.78 -10.61 -19.88
C TYR A 137 -11.72 -11.65 -18.74
N TYR A 138 -12.86 -12.11 -18.28
CA TYR A 138 -12.95 -13.04 -17.15
C TYR A 138 -13.45 -14.41 -17.58
N LYS A 139 -12.66 -15.44 -17.29
CA LYS A 139 -13.04 -16.84 -17.45
C LYS A 139 -12.98 -17.52 -16.10
N ASP A 140 -14.10 -18.11 -15.66
CA ASP A 140 -14.24 -18.79 -14.35
C ASP A 140 -13.82 -17.87 -13.19
N GLY A 141 -14.12 -16.57 -13.28
CA GLY A 141 -13.74 -15.55 -12.29
C GLY A 141 -12.27 -15.15 -12.30
N MET A 142 -11.45 -15.71 -13.20
CA MET A 142 -10.04 -15.37 -13.34
C MET A 142 -9.82 -14.40 -14.50
N PRO A 143 -8.98 -13.35 -14.33
CA PRO A 143 -8.67 -12.40 -15.37
C PRO A 143 -7.69 -12.98 -16.40
N TYR A 144 -7.96 -12.70 -17.67
CA TYR A 144 -7.09 -13.02 -18.80
C TYR A 144 -6.89 -11.79 -19.67
N MET A 145 -5.67 -11.60 -20.17
CA MET A 145 -5.35 -10.50 -21.08
C MET A 145 -5.86 -10.76 -22.47
N ILE A 146 -6.35 -9.72 -23.13
CA ILE A 146 -6.55 -9.70 -24.58
C ILE A 146 -5.19 -9.73 -25.27
N ASP A 147 -5.09 -10.44 -26.40
CA ASP A 147 -3.86 -10.49 -27.20
C ASP A 147 -3.47 -9.08 -27.68
N GLU A 148 -2.19 -8.75 -27.56
CA GLU A 148 -1.65 -7.43 -27.91
C GLU A 148 -1.97 -7.01 -29.35
N SER A 149 -1.99 -7.96 -30.30
CA SER A 149 -2.33 -7.72 -31.70
C SER A 149 -3.78 -7.24 -31.94
N LYS A 150 -4.62 -7.30 -30.89
CA LYS A 150 -6.03 -6.90 -30.90
C LYS A 150 -6.28 -5.56 -30.21
N LEU A 151 -5.24 -4.89 -29.78
CA LEU A 151 -5.33 -3.55 -29.23
C LEU A 151 -5.29 -2.48 -30.34
N PRO A 152 -5.85 -1.30 -30.10
CA PRO A 152 -6.46 -0.82 -28.86
C PRO A 152 -7.86 -1.39 -28.60
N LEU A 153 -8.20 -1.57 -27.32
CA LEU A 153 -9.57 -1.80 -26.87
C LEU A 153 -10.27 -0.45 -26.71
N GLU A 154 -11.28 -0.17 -27.52
CA GLU A 154 -12.01 1.09 -27.46
C GLU A 154 -13.19 1.01 -26.49
N LEU A 155 -13.52 2.14 -25.86
CA LEU A 155 -14.70 2.24 -25.00
C LEU A 155 -15.99 2.01 -25.80
N PRO A 156 -16.96 1.24 -25.25
CA PRO A 156 -18.24 1.01 -25.90
C PRO A 156 -19.15 2.23 -25.79
N GLU A 157 -20.12 2.36 -26.67
CA GLU A 157 -21.20 3.31 -26.49
C GLU A 157 -22.10 2.88 -25.32
N VAL A 158 -22.50 3.86 -24.51
CA VAL A 158 -23.42 3.68 -23.39
C VAL A 158 -24.46 4.82 -23.39
N ASP A 159 -25.65 4.53 -22.92
CA ASP A 159 -26.74 5.52 -22.80
C ASP A 159 -26.62 6.36 -21.53
N LYS A 160 -25.91 5.88 -20.51
CA LYS A 160 -25.72 6.52 -19.21
C LYS A 160 -24.30 6.37 -18.68
N PHE A 161 -23.78 7.44 -18.08
CA PHE A 161 -22.46 7.46 -17.43
C PHE A 161 -22.53 7.30 -15.90
N LEU A 162 -23.66 6.83 -15.38
CA LEU A 162 -23.89 6.53 -13.99
C LEU A 162 -23.69 5.04 -13.72
N PRO A 163 -23.47 4.64 -12.46
CA PRO A 163 -23.49 3.22 -12.10
C PRO A 163 -24.84 2.57 -12.47
N THR A 164 -24.83 1.26 -12.68
CA THR A 164 -26.07 0.49 -12.90
C THR A 164 -26.92 0.46 -11.61
N GLU A 165 -28.16 0.02 -11.72
CA GLU A 165 -29.05 -0.14 -10.55
C GLU A 165 -28.51 -1.20 -9.55
N THR A 166 -27.70 -2.13 -10.04
CA THR A 166 -27.02 -3.16 -9.22
C THR A 166 -25.69 -2.70 -8.66
N GLY A 167 -25.25 -1.45 -8.97
CA GLY A 167 -24.01 -0.86 -8.46
C GLY A 167 -22.76 -1.19 -9.30
N GLU A 168 -22.93 -1.75 -10.50
CA GLU A 168 -21.81 -1.97 -11.41
C GLU A 168 -21.32 -0.64 -12.01
N PRO A 169 -20.04 -0.57 -12.46
CA PRO A 169 -19.53 0.61 -13.15
C PRO A 169 -20.33 0.98 -14.41
N PRO A 170 -20.20 2.23 -14.91
CA PRO A 170 -20.94 2.69 -16.10
C PRO A 170 -20.83 1.80 -17.34
N LEU A 171 -19.71 1.08 -17.51
CA LEU A 171 -19.56 0.11 -18.61
C LEU A 171 -20.54 -1.08 -18.52
N GLY A 172 -21.14 -1.31 -17.35
CA GLY A 172 -22.23 -2.28 -17.18
C GLY A 172 -23.51 -1.94 -17.96
N HIS A 173 -23.67 -0.68 -18.43
CA HIS A 173 -24.76 -0.29 -19.34
C HIS A 173 -24.52 -0.67 -20.79
N ALA A 174 -23.28 -1.04 -21.17
CA ALA A 174 -22.98 -1.39 -22.55
C ALA A 174 -23.67 -2.69 -22.95
N THR A 175 -24.28 -2.70 -24.13
CA THR A 175 -24.88 -3.90 -24.72
C THR A 175 -23.85 -4.74 -25.46
N LYS A 176 -22.75 -4.13 -25.91
CA LYS A 176 -21.66 -4.74 -26.66
C LYS A 176 -20.35 -4.57 -25.87
N TRP A 177 -20.10 -5.46 -24.88
CA TRP A 177 -18.91 -5.43 -24.04
C TRP A 177 -18.56 -6.84 -23.55
N ALA A 178 -18.43 -7.79 -24.50
CA ALA A 178 -17.96 -9.14 -24.27
C ALA A 178 -16.86 -9.49 -25.28
N TRP A 179 -15.94 -10.35 -24.90
CA TRP A 179 -14.79 -10.75 -25.70
C TRP A 179 -14.97 -12.13 -26.30
N ASP A 180 -14.95 -12.23 -27.63
CA ASP A 180 -14.93 -13.49 -28.36
C ASP A 180 -13.46 -13.89 -28.61
N VAL A 181 -12.96 -14.89 -27.87
CA VAL A 181 -11.55 -15.33 -27.94
C VAL A 181 -11.20 -16.02 -29.26
N VAL A 182 -12.20 -16.53 -29.99
CA VAL A 182 -11.99 -17.21 -31.28
C VAL A 182 -11.84 -16.18 -32.40
N LYS A 183 -12.70 -15.17 -32.41
CA LYS A 183 -12.65 -14.10 -33.40
C LYS A 183 -11.65 -13.00 -33.06
N GLY A 184 -11.37 -12.81 -31.78
CA GLY A 184 -10.51 -11.72 -31.27
C GLY A 184 -11.17 -10.36 -31.48
N GLU A 185 -12.45 -10.25 -31.11
CA GLU A 185 -13.25 -9.01 -31.26
C GLU A 185 -14.25 -8.84 -30.10
N VAL A 186 -14.67 -7.59 -29.87
CA VAL A 186 -15.75 -7.26 -28.93
C VAL A 186 -17.10 -7.57 -29.58
N VAL A 187 -17.95 -8.29 -28.85
CA VAL A 187 -19.28 -8.73 -29.31
C VAL A 187 -20.37 -8.37 -28.30
N GLU A 188 -21.62 -8.58 -28.68
CA GLU A 188 -22.80 -8.39 -27.84
C GLU A 188 -22.76 -9.25 -26.57
N ASN A 189 -23.15 -8.67 -25.43
CA ASN A 189 -23.19 -9.38 -24.14
C ASN A 189 -24.14 -10.59 -24.17
N SER A 190 -25.16 -10.56 -25.02
CA SER A 190 -26.09 -11.69 -25.22
C SER A 190 -25.42 -12.96 -25.75
N LYS A 191 -24.17 -12.85 -26.25
CA LYS A 191 -23.38 -13.97 -26.78
C LYS A 191 -22.47 -14.61 -25.74
N ILE A 192 -22.44 -14.10 -24.49
CA ILE A 192 -21.62 -14.67 -23.42
C ILE A 192 -22.09 -16.11 -23.15
N ASP A 193 -21.19 -17.07 -23.40
CA ASP A 193 -21.41 -18.49 -23.19
C ASP A 193 -20.45 -19.10 -22.15
N ASN A 194 -19.47 -18.31 -21.68
CA ASN A 194 -18.38 -18.72 -20.78
C ASN A 194 -17.53 -19.90 -21.31
N VAL A 195 -17.54 -20.11 -22.62
CA VAL A 195 -16.73 -21.12 -23.33
C VAL A 195 -15.82 -20.45 -24.36
N THR A 196 -16.41 -19.61 -25.21
CA THR A 196 -15.73 -18.87 -26.29
C THR A 196 -15.96 -17.35 -26.19
N VAL A 197 -16.99 -16.91 -25.51
CA VAL A 197 -17.32 -15.51 -25.29
C VAL A 197 -17.41 -15.21 -23.80
N PHE A 198 -16.63 -14.26 -23.34
CA PHE A 198 -16.45 -13.93 -21.94
C PHE A 198 -16.75 -12.47 -21.63
N PRO A 199 -17.19 -12.12 -20.40
CA PRO A 199 -17.37 -10.73 -19.99
C PRO A 199 -16.04 -9.98 -19.93
N LEU A 200 -16.02 -8.73 -20.39
CA LEU A 200 -14.90 -7.80 -20.23
C LEU A 200 -14.94 -7.10 -18.87
N GLU A 201 -13.78 -6.58 -18.43
CA GLU A 201 -13.66 -5.74 -17.24
C GLU A 201 -14.53 -4.48 -17.39
N LEU A 202 -15.27 -4.14 -16.33
CA LEU A 202 -16.17 -2.98 -16.31
C LEU A 202 -15.53 -1.70 -15.74
N ASN A 203 -14.41 -1.84 -15.03
CA ASN A 203 -13.65 -0.69 -14.54
C ASN A 203 -12.78 -0.12 -15.65
N THR A 204 -12.41 1.15 -15.51
CA THR A 204 -11.40 1.80 -16.33
C THR A 204 -10.14 2.10 -15.52
N MET A 205 -9.03 2.34 -16.19
CA MET A 205 -7.82 2.84 -15.55
C MET A 205 -8.05 4.24 -14.99
N PRO A 206 -7.31 4.66 -13.97
CA PRO A 206 -7.39 6.04 -13.48
C PRO A 206 -7.03 7.02 -14.58
N GLY A 207 -7.61 8.23 -14.54
CA GLY A 207 -7.32 9.28 -15.53
C GLY A 207 -5.85 9.70 -15.65
N PHE A 208 -5.02 9.36 -14.64
CA PHE A 208 -3.58 9.59 -14.69
C PHE A 208 -2.80 8.46 -15.38
N ALA A 209 -3.42 7.35 -15.80
CA ALA A 209 -2.71 6.23 -16.42
C ALA A 209 -1.89 6.68 -17.63
N GLY A 210 -2.54 7.31 -18.62
CA GLY A 210 -1.85 7.86 -19.78
C GLY A 210 -0.96 9.06 -19.45
N SER A 211 -1.44 10.00 -18.64
CA SER A 211 -0.70 11.22 -18.30
C SER A 211 0.55 10.99 -17.44
N SER A 212 0.68 9.84 -16.81
CA SER A 212 1.86 9.52 -16.00
C SER A 212 3.14 9.42 -16.81
N ALA A 213 3.07 9.03 -18.09
CA ALA A 213 4.23 8.85 -18.97
C ALA A 213 4.17 9.72 -20.23
N TYR A 214 3.36 10.79 -20.24
CA TYR A 214 3.13 11.62 -21.43
C TYR A 214 4.42 12.23 -21.99
N TYR A 215 5.38 12.58 -21.14
CA TYR A 215 6.65 13.15 -21.53
C TYR A 215 7.48 12.22 -22.43
N LEU A 216 7.40 10.90 -22.24
CA LEU A 216 8.03 9.94 -23.13
C LEU A 216 7.38 9.95 -24.50
N ARG A 217 6.05 9.99 -24.55
CA ARG A 217 5.33 10.08 -25.83
C ARG A 217 5.63 11.39 -26.56
N TYR A 218 5.86 12.49 -25.86
CA TYR A 218 6.23 13.78 -26.47
C TYR A 218 7.61 13.77 -27.13
N MET A 219 8.52 12.88 -26.69
CA MET A 219 9.83 12.71 -27.33
C MET A 219 9.71 12.07 -28.73
N ASP A 220 8.65 11.29 -28.97
CA ASP A 220 8.45 10.55 -30.23
C ASP A 220 6.95 10.45 -30.58
N PRO A 221 6.27 11.59 -30.86
CA PRO A 221 4.81 11.67 -30.91
C PRO A 221 4.18 10.92 -32.10
N HIS A 222 4.96 10.66 -33.14
CA HIS A 222 4.48 10.01 -34.38
C HIS A 222 4.87 8.53 -34.44
N ASN A 223 5.42 7.97 -33.39
CA ASN A 223 5.79 6.57 -33.33
C ASN A 223 4.54 5.71 -33.08
N ASP A 224 4.18 4.87 -34.03
CA ASP A 224 3.04 3.95 -34.00
C ASP A 224 3.42 2.53 -33.53
N GLN A 225 4.72 2.27 -33.30
CA GLN A 225 5.23 0.96 -32.91
C GLN A 225 5.57 0.86 -31.41
N ALA A 226 5.89 1.97 -30.76
CA ALA A 226 6.30 2.02 -29.37
C ALA A 226 5.91 3.33 -28.70
N LEU A 227 5.87 3.34 -27.36
CA LEU A 227 5.64 4.55 -26.57
C LEU A 227 6.68 5.63 -26.88
N VAL A 228 7.93 5.23 -27.03
CA VAL A 228 9.08 6.04 -27.41
C VAL A 228 10.09 5.10 -28.09
N SER A 229 10.76 5.55 -29.16
CA SER A 229 11.86 4.78 -29.76
C SER A 229 13.12 4.90 -28.88
N GLU A 230 13.93 3.87 -28.86
CA GLU A 230 15.24 3.89 -28.20
C GLU A 230 16.10 5.07 -28.64
N LYS A 231 16.07 5.40 -29.93
CA LYS A 231 16.80 6.56 -30.47
C LYS A 231 16.33 7.89 -29.88
N ALA A 232 15.02 8.09 -29.74
CA ALA A 232 14.47 9.32 -29.16
C ALA A 232 14.76 9.42 -27.67
N ASP A 233 14.61 8.30 -26.92
CA ASP A 233 14.91 8.26 -25.50
C ASP A 233 16.41 8.47 -25.22
N HIS A 234 17.31 7.90 -26.00
CA HIS A 234 18.74 8.16 -25.92
C HIS A 234 19.12 9.60 -26.23
N TYR A 235 18.39 10.27 -27.13
CA TYR A 235 18.65 11.66 -27.49
C TYR A 235 18.14 12.64 -26.42
N TRP A 236 16.89 12.50 -26.01
CA TRP A 236 16.25 13.43 -25.08
C TRP A 236 16.55 13.13 -23.61
N GLN A 237 16.71 11.86 -23.25
CA GLN A 237 16.94 11.38 -21.90
C GLN A 237 15.85 11.84 -20.93
N ASN A 238 16.18 12.06 -19.66
CA ASN A 238 15.25 12.62 -18.69
C ASN A 238 15.05 14.14 -18.90
N VAL A 239 13.87 14.62 -18.53
CA VAL A 239 13.46 16.02 -18.72
C VAL A 239 14.36 16.95 -17.88
N ASP A 240 14.99 17.94 -18.52
CA ASP A 240 15.95 18.86 -17.86
C ASP A 240 15.28 19.76 -16.83
N LEU A 241 14.10 20.31 -17.16
CA LEU A 241 13.34 21.20 -16.31
C LEU A 241 11.86 20.86 -16.36
N TYR A 242 11.28 20.54 -15.21
CA TYR A 242 9.88 20.24 -15.04
C TYR A 242 9.22 21.30 -14.17
N VAL A 243 8.20 21.98 -14.70
CA VAL A 243 7.52 23.09 -14.03
C VAL A 243 6.07 22.69 -13.75
N GLY A 244 5.65 22.78 -12.49
CA GLY A 244 4.29 22.44 -12.10
C GLY A 244 3.98 22.82 -10.66
N GLY A 245 2.69 22.92 -10.34
CA GLY A 245 2.24 23.28 -9.01
C GLY A 245 2.52 22.19 -7.96
N THR A 246 2.60 22.61 -6.70
CA THR A 246 2.83 21.71 -5.55
C THR A 246 1.70 20.72 -5.34
N GLU A 247 0.49 20.97 -5.85
CA GLU A 247 -0.66 20.08 -5.81
C GLU A 247 -0.40 18.73 -6.53
N HIS A 248 0.56 18.72 -7.46
CA HIS A 248 0.95 17.51 -8.18
C HIS A 248 1.94 16.63 -7.42
N ALA A 249 2.45 17.05 -6.26
CA ALA A 249 3.42 16.30 -5.47
C ALA A 249 2.87 14.95 -5.01
N THR A 250 1.59 14.89 -4.64
CA THR A 250 0.91 13.67 -4.18
C THR A 250 0.09 12.98 -5.28
N GLY A 251 0.12 13.49 -6.50
CA GLY A 251 -0.60 12.95 -7.64
C GLY A 251 0.36 12.64 -8.79
N HIS A 252 0.35 13.47 -9.82
CA HIS A 252 1.10 13.26 -11.06
C HIS A 252 2.59 12.95 -10.84
N LEU A 253 3.28 13.63 -9.94
CA LEU A 253 4.73 13.42 -9.72
C LEU A 253 5.04 12.04 -9.14
N ILE A 254 4.21 11.53 -8.21
CA ILE A 254 4.37 10.16 -7.69
C ILE A 254 4.14 9.15 -8.81
N TYR A 255 3.06 9.30 -9.58
CA TYR A 255 2.71 8.34 -10.61
C TYR A 255 3.67 8.37 -11.80
N SER A 256 4.14 9.55 -12.23
CA SER A 256 5.13 9.63 -13.31
C SER A 256 6.47 9.00 -12.91
N ARG A 257 6.92 9.20 -11.67
CA ARG A 257 8.12 8.52 -11.16
C ARG A 257 7.93 7.01 -11.06
N PHE A 258 6.77 6.57 -10.54
CA PHE A 258 6.46 5.13 -10.44
C PHE A 258 6.46 4.47 -11.83
N TRP A 259 5.73 5.04 -12.80
CA TRP A 259 5.69 4.56 -14.17
C TRP A 259 7.06 4.56 -14.83
N ASN A 260 7.84 5.63 -14.67
CA ASN A 260 9.17 5.70 -15.27
C ASN A 260 10.11 4.62 -14.72
N LYS A 261 10.10 4.39 -13.40
CA LYS A 261 10.88 3.32 -12.77
C LYS A 261 10.43 1.94 -13.25
N PHE A 262 9.15 1.70 -13.38
CA PHE A 262 8.60 0.47 -13.93
C PHE A 262 9.03 0.26 -15.39
N LEU A 263 8.94 1.29 -16.23
CA LEU A 263 9.39 1.23 -17.62
C LEU A 263 10.91 1.08 -17.73
N PHE A 264 11.67 1.63 -16.79
CA PHE A 264 13.12 1.42 -16.69
C PHE A 264 13.44 -0.05 -16.36
N ASP A 265 12.74 -0.64 -15.39
CA ASP A 265 12.91 -2.05 -15.03
C ASP A 265 12.56 -3.00 -16.19
N LEU A 266 11.63 -2.60 -17.07
CA LEU A 266 11.29 -3.32 -18.29
C LEU A 266 12.24 -3.04 -19.47
N GLY A 267 13.20 -2.13 -19.33
CA GLY A 267 14.12 -1.72 -20.39
C GLY A 267 13.50 -0.83 -21.47
N VAL A 268 12.33 -0.23 -21.22
CA VAL A 268 11.64 0.70 -22.13
C VAL A 268 12.19 2.12 -21.99
N SER A 269 12.47 2.57 -20.78
CA SER A 269 13.14 3.84 -20.51
C SER A 269 14.57 3.63 -20.10
N ILE A 270 15.49 4.47 -20.60
CA ILE A 270 16.93 4.38 -20.30
C ILE A 270 17.33 5.09 -19.00
N LYS A 271 16.42 5.86 -18.40
CA LYS A 271 16.66 6.59 -17.14
C LYS A 271 15.70 6.16 -16.06
N GLU A 272 16.24 5.93 -14.86
CA GLU A 272 15.43 5.57 -13.69
C GLU A 272 14.55 6.74 -13.22
N GLU A 273 15.09 7.98 -13.23
CA GLU A 273 14.36 9.20 -12.83
C GLU A 273 13.92 10.01 -14.06
N PRO A 274 12.63 10.40 -14.14
CA PRO A 274 12.10 11.07 -15.33
C PRO A 274 12.53 12.55 -15.44
N PHE A 275 12.79 13.22 -14.31
CA PHE A 275 13.04 14.66 -14.25
C PHE A 275 14.35 14.98 -13.56
N GLN A 276 15.14 15.89 -14.12
CA GLN A 276 16.40 16.34 -13.51
C GLN A 276 16.15 17.44 -12.47
N LYS A 277 15.25 18.38 -12.78
CA LYS A 277 14.95 19.52 -11.92
C LYS A 277 13.45 19.82 -11.93
N LEU A 278 12.87 19.91 -10.74
CA LEU A 278 11.49 20.35 -10.52
C LEU A 278 11.49 21.80 -10.02
N VAL A 279 10.63 22.61 -10.61
CA VAL A 279 10.32 23.96 -10.12
C VAL A 279 8.82 24.06 -9.87
N ASN A 280 8.45 24.25 -8.61
CA ASN A 280 7.08 24.52 -8.23
C ASN A 280 6.86 26.03 -8.20
N GLN A 281 5.95 26.51 -9.05
CA GLN A 281 5.47 27.90 -8.96
C GLN A 281 4.52 28.07 -7.79
N GLY A 282 4.43 29.31 -7.26
CA GLY A 282 3.46 29.65 -6.24
C GLY A 282 2.02 29.62 -6.76
N MET A 283 1.07 29.48 -5.85
CA MET A 283 -0.35 29.63 -6.18
C MET A 283 -0.70 31.11 -6.32
N ILE A 284 -1.48 31.44 -7.33
CA ILE A 284 -2.05 32.77 -7.53
C ILE A 284 -3.41 32.78 -6.83
N GLN A 285 -3.65 33.79 -6.00
CA GLN A 285 -4.94 34.03 -5.34
C GLN A 285 -5.80 34.97 -6.17
#